data_f8858b671114a6f685941900386755ac
#
_entry.id   f8858b671114a6f685941900386755ac
#
_cell.length_a   1.000
_cell.length_b   1.000
_cell.length_c   1.000
_cell.angle_alpha   90.00
_cell.angle_beta   90.00
_cell.angle_gamma   90.00
#
_symmetry.space_group_name_H-M   'P 1'
#
loop_
_entity.id
_entity.type
_entity.pdbx_description
1 polymer ?
#
loop_
_entity_poly.entity_id
_entity_poly.type
_entity_poly.pdbx_seq_one_letter_code
_entity_poly.pdbx_strand_id
1 'polypeptide(L)'
;MGKASSAKKVARAARAGGRSSAGRQRNLLFPGVIGAIVLFGSALIWYAADERKGDTDVPPVIGDHWHAAFGIYVCGEWQPAIPEFENTTGVHTHGDGVIHIHPFSQSGAGENATLGTFLEDTDVDLSDDVLTIGEQTWKEGEDQCDGEDAELVVAQWEDVSDESAEPALLTGGLDDIRFRSDGEGYTLAFVPDGETDIPKPETAANLAELGAVDAGTEAGSTTTAGEGGTTTTTAGEGGTTTTAGETSTTTAGG
;
A
#
# COMPACT_ATOMS: atom_id res chain seq x y z
N MET A 1 94.15 -27.27 -6.14
CA MET A 1 93.92 -26.64 -4.81
C MET A 1 92.81 -25.63 -4.98
N GLY A 2 91.73 -25.72 -4.22
CA GLY A 2 90.72 -24.64 -4.27
C GLY A 2 89.24 -25.06 -4.30
N LYS A 3 88.84 -26.25 -3.86
CA LYS A 3 87.38 -26.63 -3.81
C LYS A 3 86.71 -26.49 -2.43
N ALA A 4 87.45 -26.02 -1.41
CA ALA A 4 86.91 -25.95 -0.04
C ALA A 4 86.25 -24.58 0.31
N SER A 5 86.34 -23.53 -0.57
CA SER A 5 85.92 -22.20 -0.26
C SER A 5 84.41 -21.90 -0.65
N SER A 6 83.88 -22.60 -1.65
CA SER A 6 82.50 -22.38 -2.13
C SER A 6 81.45 -23.01 -1.23
N ALA A 7 81.72 -24.19 -0.64
CA ALA A 7 80.75 -24.84 0.26
C ALA A 7 80.44 -24.03 1.54
N LYS A 8 81.46 -23.33 2.07
CA LYS A 8 81.33 -22.49 3.29
C LYS A 8 80.52 -21.20 3.01
N LYS A 9 80.57 -20.64 1.78
CA LYS A 9 79.84 -19.49 1.39
C LYS A 9 78.35 -19.79 1.17
N VAL A 10 78.08 -20.97 0.59
CA VAL A 10 76.69 -21.44 0.40
C VAL A 10 76.01 -21.76 1.72
N ALA A 11 76.70 -22.36 2.66
CA ALA A 11 76.19 -22.68 3.99
C ALA A 11 75.91 -21.41 4.83
N ARG A 12 76.68 -20.32 4.60
CA ARG A 12 76.45 -19.04 5.26
C ARG A 12 75.24 -18.28 4.68
N ALA A 13 75.00 -18.34 3.35
CA ALA A 13 73.84 -17.76 2.71
C ALA A 13 72.58 -18.52 3.12
N ALA A 14 72.62 -19.83 3.26
CA ALA A 14 71.42 -20.59 3.71
C ALA A 14 71.06 -20.33 5.19
N ARG A 15 71.99 -19.88 6.04
CA ARG A 15 71.66 -19.49 7.43
C ARG A 15 71.26 -18.04 7.57
N ALA A 16 71.58 -17.14 6.62
CA ALA A 16 71.10 -15.75 6.60
C ALA A 16 69.67 -15.62 6.05
N GLY A 17 69.17 -16.70 5.41
CA GLY A 17 67.74 -16.77 4.93
C GLY A 17 66.81 -17.32 5.98
N GLY A 18 67.15 -17.34 7.25
CA GLY A 18 66.24 -17.61 8.34
C GLY A 18 65.15 -16.53 8.36
N ARG A 19 64.06 -16.83 7.68
CA ARG A 19 62.82 -16.05 7.83
C ARG A 19 62.49 -16.02 9.32
N SER A 20 62.75 -14.89 9.95
CA SER A 20 61.96 -14.49 11.10
C SER A 20 60.50 -14.39 10.57
N SER A 21 59.72 -15.41 10.81
CA SER A 21 58.27 -15.30 10.79
C SER A 21 57.91 -14.41 11.99
N ALA A 22 58.25 -13.10 11.88
CA ALA A 22 57.57 -12.09 12.66
C ALA A 22 56.12 -12.26 12.27
N GLY A 23 55.38 -12.93 13.14
CA GLY A 23 53.91 -13.05 12.96
C GLY A 23 53.40 -11.67 12.70
N ARG A 24 53.03 -11.43 11.43
CA ARG A 24 52.34 -10.21 11.04
C ARG A 24 51.03 -10.23 11.82
N GLN A 25 51.05 -9.59 13.00
CA GLN A 25 49.82 -9.34 13.75
C GLN A 25 48.89 -8.63 12.78
N ARG A 26 47.96 -9.38 12.20
CA ARG A 26 46.89 -8.82 11.40
C ARG A 26 46.12 -7.94 12.35
N ASN A 27 46.17 -6.63 12.12
CA ASN A 27 45.36 -5.70 12.87
C ASN A 27 43.89 -5.99 12.54
N LEU A 28 43.21 -6.78 13.39
CA LEU A 28 41.81 -7.19 13.23
C LEU A 28 40.85 -6.11 13.71
N LEU A 29 41.36 -4.97 14.22
CA LEU A 29 40.52 -3.88 14.67
C LEU A 29 39.65 -3.33 13.52
N PHE A 30 40.24 -3.07 12.37
CA PHE A 30 39.49 -2.55 11.22
C PHE A 30 38.40 -3.50 10.72
N PRO A 31 38.71 -4.76 10.36
CA PRO A 31 37.66 -5.71 9.95
C PRO A 31 36.69 -6.03 11.09
N GLY A 32 37.12 -5.98 12.35
CA GLY A 32 36.24 -6.15 13.51
C GLY A 32 35.23 -5.03 13.65
N VAL A 33 35.63 -3.76 13.47
CA VAL A 33 34.71 -2.59 13.49
C VAL A 33 33.72 -2.65 12.34
N ILE A 34 34.16 -2.97 11.12
CA ILE A 34 33.26 -3.12 9.98
C ILE A 34 32.24 -4.25 10.23
N GLY A 35 32.71 -5.41 10.72
CA GLY A 35 31.83 -6.52 11.08
C GLY A 35 30.79 -6.14 12.14
N ALA A 36 31.19 -5.38 13.16
CA ALA A 36 30.27 -4.90 14.20
C ALA A 36 29.25 -3.92 13.65
N ILE A 37 29.63 -2.98 12.77
CA ILE A 37 28.71 -2.03 12.14
C ILE A 37 27.68 -2.76 11.26
N VAL A 38 28.13 -3.73 10.47
CA VAL A 38 27.23 -4.52 9.60
C VAL A 38 26.25 -5.32 10.44
N LEU A 39 26.72 -6.04 11.45
CA LEU A 39 25.86 -6.85 12.32
C LEU A 39 24.85 -5.99 13.09
N PHE A 40 25.33 -4.89 13.70
CA PHE A 40 24.44 -3.99 14.45
C PHE A 40 23.44 -3.28 13.53
N GLY A 41 23.90 -2.80 12.38
CA GLY A 41 23.03 -2.18 11.36
C GLY A 41 21.98 -3.17 10.83
N SER A 42 22.37 -4.41 10.53
CA SER A 42 21.43 -5.46 10.11
C SER A 42 20.43 -5.81 11.21
N ALA A 43 20.88 -5.88 12.47
CA ALA A 43 19.98 -6.13 13.61
C ALA A 43 19.00 -4.99 13.83
N LEU A 44 19.42 -3.73 13.67
CA LEU A 44 18.52 -2.57 13.75
C LEU A 44 17.49 -2.55 12.60
N ILE A 45 17.92 -2.88 11.38
CA ILE A 45 17.00 -2.97 10.24
C ILE A 45 15.99 -4.09 10.48
N TRP A 46 16.45 -5.24 10.95
CA TRP A 46 15.56 -6.37 11.25
C TRP A 46 14.56 -6.00 12.37
N TYR A 47 15.04 -5.40 13.45
CA TYR A 47 14.19 -4.94 14.56
C TYR A 47 13.15 -3.91 14.09
N ALA A 48 13.58 -2.90 13.35
CA ALA A 48 12.66 -1.90 12.81
C ALA A 48 11.66 -2.46 11.78
N ALA A 49 12.04 -3.50 11.04
CA ALA A 49 11.15 -4.19 10.12
C ALA A 49 10.14 -5.09 10.86
N ASP A 50 10.53 -5.65 12.00
CA ASP A 50 9.67 -6.51 12.81
C ASP A 50 8.63 -5.69 13.59
N GLU A 51 9.00 -4.51 14.09
CA GLU A 51 8.06 -3.58 14.73
C GLU A 51 7.01 -2.98 13.79
N ARG A 52 7.28 -2.99 12.48
CA ARG A 52 6.31 -2.54 11.45
C ARG A 52 5.38 -3.65 10.97
N LYS A 53 5.55 -4.87 11.45
CA LYS A 53 4.65 -5.97 11.13
C LYS A 53 3.55 -6.00 12.19
N GLY A 54 2.42 -5.33 11.87
CA GLY A 54 1.19 -5.54 12.61
C GLY A 54 0.75 -7.01 12.57
N ASP A 55 -0.16 -7.40 13.42
CA ASP A 55 -0.78 -8.72 13.40
C ASP A 55 -1.59 -8.87 12.11
N THR A 56 -1.17 -9.79 11.25
CA THR A 56 -1.82 -10.09 9.96
C THR A 56 -2.77 -11.28 10.04
N ASP A 57 -2.91 -11.90 11.21
CA ASP A 57 -3.86 -12.99 11.44
C ASP A 57 -5.25 -12.46 11.84
N VAL A 58 -5.39 -11.13 12.01
CA VAL A 58 -6.67 -10.46 12.20
C VAL A 58 -7.20 -9.92 10.87
N PRO A 59 -8.54 -9.88 10.66
CA PRO A 59 -9.10 -9.34 9.42
C PRO A 59 -8.77 -7.84 9.20
N PRO A 60 -8.63 -7.41 7.92
CA PRO A 60 -8.73 -8.23 6.72
C PRO A 60 -7.49 -9.09 6.50
N VAL A 61 -7.67 -10.37 6.21
CA VAL A 61 -6.57 -11.29 5.90
C VAL A 61 -6.32 -11.35 4.38
N ILE A 62 -5.17 -11.90 3.99
CA ILE A 62 -4.88 -12.10 2.57
C ILE A 62 -5.97 -12.97 1.92
N GLY A 63 -6.60 -12.42 0.88
CA GLY A 63 -7.70 -13.06 0.14
C GLY A 63 -9.09 -12.59 0.56
N ASP A 64 -9.22 -11.75 1.57
CA ASP A 64 -10.47 -11.04 1.84
C ASP A 64 -10.75 -10.03 0.72
N HIS A 65 -12.02 -9.67 0.57
CA HIS A 65 -12.52 -8.76 -0.45
C HIS A 65 -13.57 -7.85 0.21
N TRP A 66 -13.14 -6.68 0.64
CA TRP A 66 -13.95 -5.70 1.36
C TRP A 66 -14.00 -4.37 0.65
N HIS A 67 -15.02 -3.60 0.97
CA HIS A 67 -15.22 -2.26 0.46
C HIS A 67 -15.57 -1.31 1.59
N ALA A 68 -15.04 -0.09 1.55
CA ALA A 68 -15.43 0.98 2.45
C ALA A 68 -15.74 2.25 1.65
N ALA A 69 -16.80 2.95 2.01
CA ALA A 69 -17.10 4.27 1.44
C ALA A 69 -16.08 5.29 1.95
N PHE A 70 -15.58 6.14 1.06
CA PHE A 70 -14.57 7.13 1.42
C PHE A 70 -14.87 8.49 0.78
N GLY A 71 -14.61 9.55 1.53
CA GLY A 71 -14.67 10.92 1.02
C GLY A 71 -13.83 11.88 1.84
N ILE A 72 -13.43 12.98 1.22
CA ILE A 72 -12.70 14.08 1.87
C ILE A 72 -13.60 15.32 1.86
N TYR A 73 -13.79 15.93 3.03
CA TYR A 73 -14.67 17.04 3.27
C TYR A 73 -13.94 18.20 3.92
N VAL A 74 -13.87 19.34 3.26
CA VAL A 74 -13.08 20.48 3.72
C VAL A 74 -13.96 21.73 3.77
N CYS A 75 -14.09 22.32 4.95
CA CYS A 75 -14.84 23.57 5.16
C CYS A 75 -16.22 23.57 4.49
N GLY A 76 -16.97 22.49 4.62
CA GLY A 76 -18.32 22.40 4.08
C GLY A 76 -18.43 21.90 2.63
N GLU A 77 -17.31 21.58 1.97
CA GLU A 77 -17.31 21.15 0.57
C GLU A 77 -16.62 19.77 0.38
N TRP A 78 -17.25 18.90 -0.40
CA TRP A 78 -16.64 17.65 -0.83
C TRP A 78 -15.49 17.90 -1.79
N GLN A 79 -14.38 17.23 -1.56
CA GLN A 79 -13.26 17.22 -2.46
C GLN A 79 -13.48 16.14 -3.55
N PRO A 80 -12.86 16.29 -4.73
CA PRO A 80 -12.89 15.24 -5.75
C PRO A 80 -12.42 13.89 -5.19
N ALA A 81 -13.03 12.80 -5.68
CA ALA A 81 -12.56 11.46 -5.34
C ALA A 81 -11.09 11.29 -5.72
N ILE A 82 -10.36 10.53 -4.90
CA ILE A 82 -8.97 10.14 -5.22
C ILE A 82 -8.98 9.41 -6.56
N PRO A 83 -8.11 9.77 -7.51
CA PRO A 83 -8.02 9.09 -8.80
C PRO A 83 -7.68 7.61 -8.65
N GLU A 84 -8.06 6.80 -9.64
CA GLU A 84 -7.70 5.38 -9.70
C GLU A 84 -6.20 5.17 -9.53
N PHE A 85 -5.84 4.24 -8.65
CA PHE A 85 -4.49 3.73 -8.50
C PHE A 85 -4.52 2.28 -8.06
N GLU A 86 -3.48 1.54 -8.41
CA GLU A 86 -3.24 0.18 -7.93
C GLU A 86 -1.88 0.12 -7.21
N ASN A 87 -1.78 -0.73 -6.21
CA ASN A 87 -0.56 -0.93 -5.44
C ASN A 87 -0.30 -2.41 -5.12
N THR A 88 0.81 -2.68 -4.44
CA THR A 88 1.21 -4.03 -4.04
C THR A 88 0.62 -4.47 -2.70
N THR A 89 -0.05 -3.59 -1.98
CA THR A 89 -0.70 -3.89 -0.70
C THR A 89 -2.07 -4.53 -0.92
N GLY A 90 -2.76 -4.13 -1.99
CA GLY A 90 -4.13 -4.50 -2.30
C GLY A 90 -5.18 -3.61 -1.62
N VAL A 91 -4.77 -2.42 -1.15
CA VAL A 91 -5.67 -1.39 -0.63
C VAL A 91 -5.63 -0.21 -1.59
N HIS A 92 -6.67 -0.02 -2.40
CA HIS A 92 -6.66 0.89 -3.54
C HIS A 92 -8.04 1.49 -3.81
N THR A 93 -8.19 2.27 -4.90
CA THR A 93 -9.47 2.79 -5.39
C THR A 93 -9.51 2.79 -6.91
N HIS A 94 -10.71 2.68 -7.47
CA HIS A 94 -10.97 2.84 -8.90
C HIS A 94 -11.41 4.26 -9.28
N GLY A 95 -11.24 5.24 -8.36
CA GLY A 95 -11.65 6.62 -8.59
C GLY A 95 -13.14 6.87 -8.35
N ASP A 96 -13.79 5.95 -7.70
CA ASP A 96 -15.25 5.87 -7.49
C ASP A 96 -15.68 6.31 -6.08
N GLY A 97 -14.73 6.75 -5.23
CA GLY A 97 -14.99 7.11 -3.84
C GLY A 97 -15.17 5.90 -2.92
N VAL A 98 -14.66 4.74 -3.34
CA VAL A 98 -14.62 3.51 -2.57
C VAL A 98 -13.16 3.10 -2.31
N ILE A 99 -12.88 2.66 -1.11
CA ILE A 99 -11.65 1.93 -0.78
C ILE A 99 -11.91 0.46 -1.03
N HIS A 100 -11.15 -0.14 -1.95
CA HIS A 100 -11.15 -1.56 -2.24
C HIS A 100 -10.02 -2.22 -1.46
N ILE A 101 -10.36 -3.23 -0.65
CA ILE A 101 -9.46 -3.86 0.31
C ILE A 101 -9.35 -5.34 -0.04
N HIS A 102 -8.35 -5.64 -0.88
CA HIS A 102 -8.04 -6.99 -1.38
C HIS A 102 -6.60 -7.35 -1.03
N PRO A 103 -6.25 -7.62 0.22
CA PRO A 103 -4.88 -7.80 0.64
C PRO A 103 -4.14 -8.85 -0.19
N PHE A 104 -3.07 -8.45 -0.89
CA PHE A 104 -2.19 -9.36 -1.64
C PHE A 104 -0.94 -9.71 -0.85
N SER A 105 -0.62 -8.91 0.15
CA SER A 105 0.57 -9.04 0.97
C SER A 105 0.28 -8.70 2.43
N GLN A 106 1.22 -9.05 3.31
CA GLN A 106 1.12 -8.72 4.73
C GLN A 106 1.08 -7.20 4.98
N SER A 107 1.64 -6.38 4.09
CA SER A 107 1.62 -4.92 4.23
C SER A 107 0.25 -4.28 4.03
N GLY A 108 -0.71 -4.99 3.48
CA GLY A 108 -2.10 -4.54 3.32
C GLY A 108 -3.11 -5.34 4.13
N ALA A 109 -2.65 -6.26 4.98
CA ALA A 109 -3.49 -7.18 5.74
C ALA A 109 -3.45 -6.90 7.25
N GLY A 110 -4.50 -7.26 7.96
CA GLY A 110 -4.57 -7.20 9.41
C GLY A 110 -4.44 -5.79 9.97
N GLU A 111 -3.51 -5.63 10.89
CA GLU A 111 -3.21 -4.32 11.51
C GLU A 111 -2.54 -3.34 10.53
N ASN A 112 -2.02 -3.83 9.40
CA ASN A 112 -1.43 -2.98 8.38
C ASN A 112 -2.46 -2.44 7.36
N ALA A 113 -3.69 -2.93 7.39
CA ALA A 113 -4.77 -2.44 6.55
C ALA A 113 -5.34 -1.15 7.15
N THR A 114 -4.68 -0.03 6.92
CA THR A 114 -5.01 1.27 7.52
C THR A 114 -5.33 2.34 6.48
N LEU A 115 -5.91 3.44 6.94
CA LEU A 115 -6.16 4.61 6.12
C LEU A 115 -4.84 5.16 5.55
N GLY A 116 -3.75 5.17 6.35
CA GLY A 116 -2.41 5.55 5.88
C GLY A 116 -1.90 4.65 4.76
N THR A 117 -2.10 3.32 4.87
CA THR A 117 -1.74 2.38 3.78
C THR A 117 -2.54 2.65 2.50
N PHE A 118 -3.80 3.05 2.61
CA PHE A 118 -4.60 3.47 1.46
C PHE A 118 -4.06 4.75 0.81
N LEU A 119 -3.64 5.73 1.62
CA LEU A 119 -3.20 7.03 1.14
C LEU A 119 -1.74 7.05 0.64
N GLU A 120 -0.91 6.05 0.98
CA GLU A 120 0.55 6.04 0.72
C GLU A 120 0.92 6.25 -0.76
N ASP A 121 0.10 5.74 -1.68
CA ASP A 121 0.35 5.84 -3.13
C ASP A 121 -0.53 6.91 -3.82
N THR A 122 -1.07 7.86 -3.06
CA THR A 122 -1.95 8.94 -3.56
C THR A 122 -1.30 10.31 -3.43
N ASP A 123 -1.95 11.34 -3.96
CA ASP A 123 -1.56 12.75 -3.77
C ASP A 123 -2.15 13.35 -2.47
N VAL A 124 -2.52 12.48 -1.50
CA VAL A 124 -3.07 12.89 -0.20
C VAL A 124 -2.12 12.49 0.91
N ASP A 125 -1.55 13.46 1.62
CA ASP A 125 -0.77 13.25 2.82
C ASP A 125 -1.61 13.58 4.05
N LEU A 126 -1.65 12.66 5.01
CA LEU A 126 -2.41 12.74 6.26
C LEU A 126 -1.50 12.58 7.46
N SER A 127 -1.64 13.49 8.43
CA SER A 127 -1.13 13.34 9.79
C SER A 127 -2.22 13.80 10.77
N ASP A 128 -1.96 13.74 12.08
CA ASP A 128 -2.96 14.11 13.09
C ASP A 128 -3.40 15.58 13.01
N ASP A 129 -2.57 16.46 12.45
CA ASP A 129 -2.77 17.91 12.44
C ASP A 129 -2.64 18.55 11.04
N VAL A 130 -2.34 17.75 10.01
CA VAL A 130 -2.12 18.25 8.63
C VAL A 130 -2.76 17.34 7.61
N LEU A 131 -3.55 17.93 6.72
CA LEU A 131 -4.07 17.33 5.51
C LEU A 131 -3.48 18.05 4.30
N THR A 132 -2.88 17.31 3.39
CA THR A 132 -2.44 17.83 2.08
C THR A 132 -3.14 17.07 0.97
N ILE A 133 -3.67 17.77 -0.02
CA ILE A 133 -4.26 17.20 -1.24
C ILE A 133 -3.59 17.89 -2.43
N GLY A 134 -2.73 17.18 -3.13
CA GLY A 134 -1.93 17.76 -4.21
C GLY A 134 -1.08 18.94 -3.73
N GLU A 135 -1.37 20.14 -4.19
CA GLU A 135 -0.64 21.37 -3.80
C GLU A 135 -1.30 22.13 -2.64
N GLN A 136 -2.46 21.70 -2.16
CA GLN A 136 -3.20 22.38 -1.09
C GLN A 136 -2.94 21.69 0.24
N THR A 137 -2.71 22.50 1.29
CA THR A 137 -2.47 22.00 2.65
C THR A 137 -3.35 22.75 3.63
N TRP A 138 -3.95 22.03 4.56
CA TRP A 138 -4.72 22.53 5.69
C TRP A 138 -4.08 22.05 6.98
N LYS A 139 -3.90 22.97 7.94
CA LYS A 139 -3.25 22.69 9.21
C LYS A 139 -4.13 23.11 10.37
N GLU A 140 -4.36 22.20 11.26
CA GLU A 140 -5.04 22.47 12.52
C GLU A 140 -4.32 23.58 13.31
N GLY A 141 -5.10 24.53 13.84
CA GLY A 141 -4.59 25.67 14.60
C GLY A 141 -3.88 26.78 13.77
N GLU A 142 -3.69 26.60 12.45
CA GLU A 142 -3.16 27.62 11.54
C GLU A 142 -4.22 28.08 10.52
N ASP A 143 -5.00 27.15 9.97
CA ASP A 143 -6.00 27.39 8.96
C ASP A 143 -7.41 27.45 9.58
N GLN A 144 -8.34 28.13 8.91
CA GLN A 144 -9.69 28.38 9.38
C GLN A 144 -10.73 27.99 8.35
N CYS A 145 -11.91 27.54 8.81
CA CYS A 145 -13.10 27.38 8.01
C CYS A 145 -14.08 28.52 8.31
N ASP A 146 -14.41 29.31 7.29
CA ASP A 146 -15.34 30.47 7.42
C ASP A 146 -14.95 31.48 8.52
N GLY A 147 -13.66 31.54 8.90
CA GLY A 147 -13.13 32.44 9.91
C GLY A 147 -13.20 31.90 11.34
N GLU A 148 -13.54 30.65 11.52
CA GLU A 148 -13.47 29.89 12.76
C GLU A 148 -12.26 28.95 12.73
N ASP A 149 -11.61 28.76 13.89
CA ASP A 149 -10.52 27.79 14.02
C ASP A 149 -11.05 26.41 13.62
N ALA A 150 -10.18 25.60 13.00
CA ALA A 150 -10.61 24.34 12.41
C ALA A 150 -9.70 23.18 12.86
N GLU A 151 -10.27 21.99 12.93
CA GLU A 151 -9.62 20.75 13.31
C GLU A 151 -9.72 19.69 12.21
N LEU A 152 -8.81 18.73 12.27
CA LEU A 152 -8.80 17.57 11.40
C LEU A 152 -9.41 16.37 12.13
N VAL A 153 -10.45 15.77 11.53
CA VAL A 153 -11.18 14.66 12.12
C VAL A 153 -11.49 13.60 11.07
N VAL A 154 -11.44 12.34 11.46
CA VAL A 154 -12.00 11.24 10.66
C VAL A 154 -13.28 10.76 11.32
N ALA A 155 -14.39 10.91 10.62
CA ALA A 155 -15.66 10.30 10.99
C ALA A 155 -15.73 8.88 10.42
N GLN A 156 -15.82 7.88 11.31
CA GLN A 156 -15.85 6.46 10.98
C GLN A 156 -17.22 5.86 11.32
N TRP A 157 -17.85 5.18 10.36
CA TRP A 157 -19.05 4.36 10.55
C TRP A 157 -18.68 2.89 10.42
N GLU A 158 -19.10 2.05 11.38
CA GLU A 158 -18.89 0.59 11.35
C GLU A 158 -19.72 -0.09 10.24
N ASP A 159 -20.90 0.47 9.94
CA ASP A 159 -21.76 0.11 8.82
C ASP A 159 -22.32 1.40 8.22
N VAL A 160 -21.80 1.78 7.05
CA VAL A 160 -22.19 3.02 6.40
C VAL A 160 -23.61 2.96 5.84
N SER A 161 -24.17 1.76 5.63
CA SER A 161 -25.53 1.55 5.13
C SER A 161 -26.60 1.78 6.19
N ASP A 162 -26.26 1.75 7.48
CA ASP A 162 -27.19 2.08 8.57
C ASP A 162 -27.37 3.60 8.63
N GLU A 163 -28.49 4.11 8.11
CA GLU A 163 -28.81 5.53 8.10
C GLU A 163 -28.87 6.16 9.50
N SER A 164 -29.10 5.35 10.54
CA SER A 164 -29.21 5.79 11.93
C SER A 164 -27.88 5.76 12.70
N ALA A 165 -26.83 5.17 12.10
CA ALA A 165 -25.53 5.05 12.75
C ALA A 165 -24.86 6.43 12.89
N GLU A 166 -24.46 6.75 14.11
CA GLU A 166 -23.61 7.90 14.41
C GLU A 166 -22.15 7.51 14.20
N PRO A 167 -21.29 8.40 13.68
CA PRO A 167 -19.89 8.10 13.50
C PRO A 167 -19.11 8.11 14.80
N ALA A 168 -18.02 7.35 14.86
CA ALA A 168 -16.94 7.62 15.78
C ALA A 168 -16.09 8.76 15.21
N LEU A 169 -15.89 9.83 15.98
CA LEU A 169 -15.04 10.97 15.58
C LEU A 169 -13.63 10.76 16.16
N LEU A 170 -12.64 10.68 15.29
CA LEU A 170 -11.25 10.40 15.61
C LEU A 170 -10.40 11.62 15.25
N THR A 171 -9.62 12.14 16.22
CA THR A 171 -8.78 13.33 16.09
C THR A 171 -7.30 13.04 16.31
N GLY A 172 -6.88 11.78 16.30
CA GLY A 172 -5.49 11.37 16.48
C GLY A 172 -5.25 9.95 16.04
N GLY A 173 -4.02 9.63 15.60
CA GLY A 173 -3.66 8.38 14.96
C GLY A 173 -4.43 8.17 13.67
N LEU A 174 -4.62 9.26 12.89
CA LEU A 174 -5.53 9.26 11.75
C LEU A 174 -5.05 8.36 10.61
N ASP A 175 -3.76 8.26 10.41
CA ASP A 175 -3.11 7.36 9.45
C ASP A 175 -3.14 5.89 9.91
N ASP A 176 -3.19 5.66 11.23
CA ASP A 176 -3.25 4.32 11.84
C ASP A 176 -4.69 3.76 11.96
N ILE A 177 -5.71 4.49 11.48
CA ILE A 177 -7.11 4.02 11.49
C ILE A 177 -7.23 2.78 10.62
N ARG A 178 -7.56 1.65 11.26
CA ARG A 178 -7.60 0.34 10.63
C ARG A 178 -8.98 0.02 10.06
N PHE A 179 -9.01 -0.61 8.88
CA PHE A 179 -10.20 -1.25 8.34
C PHE A 179 -10.50 -2.53 9.13
N ARG A 180 -11.73 -2.69 9.62
CA ARG A 180 -12.10 -3.76 10.56
C ARG A 180 -13.19 -4.66 10.04
N SER A 181 -14.03 -4.17 9.12
CA SER A 181 -15.13 -4.91 8.54
C SER A 181 -15.47 -4.40 7.13
N ASP A 182 -16.06 -5.27 6.34
CA ASP A 182 -16.67 -4.88 5.07
C ASP A 182 -17.88 -3.96 5.32
N GLY A 183 -18.03 -2.91 4.52
CA GLY A 183 -19.15 -1.98 4.61
C GLY A 183 -18.91 -0.77 5.51
N GLU A 184 -17.70 -0.53 6.00
CA GLU A 184 -17.36 0.68 6.75
C GLU A 184 -17.45 1.95 5.88
N GLY A 185 -17.50 3.10 6.54
CA GLY A 185 -17.42 4.40 5.87
C GLY A 185 -16.49 5.34 6.60
N TYR A 186 -15.80 6.19 5.83
CA TYR A 186 -14.83 7.15 6.34
C TYR A 186 -14.98 8.50 5.65
N THR A 187 -15.21 9.55 6.44
CA THR A 187 -15.06 10.92 5.98
C THR A 187 -13.85 11.55 6.66
N LEU A 188 -12.82 11.82 5.87
CA LEU A 188 -11.69 12.63 6.30
C LEU A 188 -12.10 14.09 6.20
N ALA A 189 -12.25 14.76 7.34
CA ALA A 189 -12.84 16.09 7.41
C ALA A 189 -11.89 17.11 8.02
N PHE A 190 -11.79 18.30 7.39
CA PHE A 190 -11.22 19.50 7.99
C PHE A 190 -12.37 20.51 8.17
N VAL A 191 -12.76 20.74 9.42
CA VAL A 191 -14.02 21.42 9.79
C VAL A 191 -13.81 22.35 10.99
N PRO A 192 -14.73 23.31 11.26
CA PRO A 192 -14.65 24.13 12.48
C PRO A 192 -14.51 23.30 13.74
N ASP A 193 -13.73 23.79 14.71
CA ASP A 193 -13.48 23.13 16.00
C ASP A 193 -14.79 22.72 16.68
N GLY A 194 -14.90 21.43 17.03
CA GLY A 194 -16.05 20.86 17.72
C GLY A 194 -17.27 20.58 16.84
N GLU A 195 -17.11 20.66 15.50
CA GLU A 195 -18.14 20.19 14.58
C GLU A 195 -18.33 18.68 14.68
N THR A 196 -19.55 18.22 14.86
CA THR A 196 -19.88 16.80 15.04
C THR A 196 -20.81 16.26 13.95
N ASP A 197 -21.44 17.13 13.17
CA ASP A 197 -22.33 16.75 12.07
C ASP A 197 -21.53 16.56 10.77
N ILE A 198 -20.64 15.55 10.79
CA ILE A 198 -19.83 15.21 9.63
C ILE A 198 -20.67 14.34 8.68
N PRO A 199 -20.80 14.71 7.40
CA PRO A 199 -21.63 13.96 6.46
C PRO A 199 -20.97 12.62 6.11
N LYS A 200 -21.80 11.58 5.85
CA LYS A 200 -21.35 10.31 5.28
C LYS A 200 -20.79 10.52 3.88
N PRO A 201 -19.81 9.71 3.44
CA PRO A 201 -19.35 9.74 2.06
C PRO A 201 -20.51 9.63 1.06
N GLU A 202 -20.40 10.30 -0.09
CA GLU A 202 -21.45 10.30 -1.10
C GLU A 202 -21.77 8.90 -1.64
N THR A 203 -20.79 7.99 -1.58
CA THR A 203 -20.91 6.59 -2.02
C THR A 203 -21.58 5.68 -0.99
N ALA A 204 -21.83 6.15 0.22
CA ALA A 204 -22.46 5.36 1.30
C ALA A 204 -23.75 4.67 0.88
N ALA A 205 -24.60 5.38 0.13
CA ALA A 205 -25.90 4.87 -0.29
C ALA A 205 -25.85 3.76 -1.35
N ASN A 206 -24.75 3.65 -2.09
CA ASN A 206 -24.58 2.69 -3.20
C ASN A 206 -23.32 1.83 -3.09
N LEU A 207 -22.69 1.80 -1.91
CA LEU A 207 -21.46 1.03 -1.66
C LEU A 207 -21.60 -0.44 -2.08
N ALA A 208 -22.68 -1.10 -1.71
CA ALA A 208 -22.93 -2.50 -2.04
C ALA A 208 -23.07 -2.74 -3.56
N GLU A 209 -23.56 -1.78 -4.32
CA GLU A 209 -23.66 -1.86 -5.78
C GLU A 209 -22.29 -1.69 -6.43
N LEU A 210 -21.49 -0.73 -5.96
CA LEU A 210 -20.14 -0.47 -6.44
C LEU A 210 -19.22 -1.67 -6.16
N GLY A 211 -19.25 -2.22 -4.95
CA GLY A 211 -18.48 -3.43 -4.60
C GLY A 211 -18.88 -4.67 -5.39
N ALA A 212 -20.17 -4.82 -5.73
CA ALA A 212 -20.63 -5.96 -6.54
C ALA A 212 -20.11 -5.90 -8.00
N VAL A 213 -19.87 -4.72 -8.54
CA VAL A 213 -19.30 -4.54 -9.89
C VAL A 213 -17.85 -5.03 -9.91
N ASP A 214 -17.10 -4.71 -8.88
CA ASP A 214 -15.69 -5.11 -8.73
C ASP A 214 -15.57 -6.64 -8.57
N ALA A 215 -16.33 -7.26 -7.69
CA ALA A 215 -16.38 -8.71 -7.50
C ALA A 215 -16.72 -9.47 -8.79
N GLY A 216 -17.52 -8.87 -9.68
CA GLY A 216 -17.88 -9.45 -10.99
C GLY A 216 -16.71 -9.46 -11.99
N THR A 217 -15.80 -8.52 -11.89
CA THR A 217 -14.62 -8.40 -12.79
C THR A 217 -13.54 -9.42 -12.44
N GLU A 218 -13.35 -9.71 -11.17
CA GLU A 218 -12.37 -10.70 -10.67
C GLU A 218 -12.77 -12.16 -10.97
N ALA A 219 -14.07 -12.48 -10.97
CA ALA A 219 -14.58 -13.83 -11.27
C ALA A 219 -14.33 -14.27 -12.73
N GLY A 220 -13.96 -13.34 -13.62
CA GLY A 220 -13.63 -13.60 -15.02
C GLY A 220 -12.18 -14.01 -15.28
N SER A 221 -11.26 -13.89 -14.32
CA SER A 221 -9.81 -14.09 -14.50
C SER A 221 -9.25 -15.34 -13.81
N THR A 222 -9.98 -16.44 -13.76
CA THR A 222 -9.40 -17.75 -13.42
C THR A 222 -8.67 -18.31 -14.63
N THR A 223 -7.43 -17.94 -14.83
CA THR A 223 -6.51 -18.66 -15.70
C THR A 223 -6.11 -19.94 -15.00
N THR A 224 -6.88 -21.02 -15.21
CA THR A 224 -6.47 -22.36 -14.82
C THR A 224 -5.32 -22.78 -15.74
N ALA A 225 -4.09 -22.69 -15.27
CA ALA A 225 -2.96 -23.39 -15.88
C ALA A 225 -3.13 -24.90 -15.59
N GLY A 226 -3.89 -25.58 -16.45
CA GLY A 226 -4.00 -27.03 -16.49
C GLY A 226 -3.22 -27.56 -17.70
N GLU A 227 -2.27 -28.44 -17.46
CA GLU A 227 -1.58 -29.20 -18.49
C GLU A 227 -2.62 -29.98 -19.36
N GLY A 228 -2.54 -29.78 -20.66
CA GLY A 228 -3.00 -30.68 -21.71
C GLY A 228 -4.48 -30.99 -21.72
N GLY A 229 -5.30 -30.24 -22.47
CA GLY A 229 -6.67 -30.64 -22.76
C GLY A 229 -7.47 -29.51 -23.39
N THR A 230 -7.90 -29.79 -24.61
CA THR A 230 -8.89 -29.16 -25.46
C THR A 230 -9.72 -28.02 -24.86
N THR A 231 -9.54 -26.82 -25.41
CA THR A 231 -10.31 -25.60 -25.12
C THR A 231 -11.79 -25.82 -25.53
N THR A 232 -12.69 -25.91 -24.57
CA THR A 232 -14.13 -25.78 -24.84
C THR A 232 -14.55 -24.39 -24.33
N THR A 233 -14.70 -23.45 -25.24
CA THR A 233 -15.26 -22.12 -24.96
C THR A 233 -16.78 -22.30 -24.85
N THR A 234 -17.32 -22.24 -23.65
CA THR A 234 -18.77 -22.14 -23.43
C THR A 234 -19.10 -20.63 -23.37
N ALA A 235 -19.63 -20.11 -24.49
CA ALA A 235 -20.19 -18.76 -24.50
C ALA A 235 -21.53 -18.80 -23.73
N GLY A 236 -21.61 -18.05 -22.64
CA GLY A 236 -22.85 -17.75 -21.94
C GLY A 236 -23.70 -16.82 -22.80
N GLU A 237 -24.93 -17.24 -23.09
CA GLU A 237 -25.90 -16.50 -23.86
C GLU A 237 -26.46 -15.32 -23.06
N GLY A 238 -26.30 -14.12 -23.58
CA GLY A 238 -26.88 -12.88 -23.06
C GLY A 238 -26.57 -11.72 -23.97
N GLY A 239 -26.63 -11.90 -25.29
CA GLY A 239 -26.31 -10.84 -26.26
C GLY A 239 -27.54 -10.49 -27.11
N THR A 240 -27.98 -9.25 -26.96
CA THR A 240 -29.01 -8.64 -27.81
C THR A 240 -28.48 -8.50 -29.23
N THR A 241 -29.14 -9.22 -30.18
CA THR A 241 -28.80 -9.15 -31.58
C THR A 241 -29.42 -7.91 -32.21
N THR A 242 -28.58 -6.94 -32.60
CA THR A 242 -29.01 -5.84 -33.50
C THR A 242 -28.70 -6.26 -34.92
N THR A 243 -29.73 -6.65 -35.68
CA THR A 243 -29.65 -6.96 -37.09
C THR A 243 -29.61 -5.67 -37.90
N ALA A 244 -28.45 -5.33 -38.49
CA ALA A 244 -28.35 -4.30 -39.52
C ALA A 244 -28.75 -4.95 -40.87
N GLY A 245 -29.91 -4.55 -41.42
CA GLY A 245 -30.32 -4.94 -42.74
C GLY A 245 -29.52 -4.24 -43.81
N GLU A 246 -28.81 -5.00 -44.66
CA GLU A 246 -28.26 -4.52 -45.91
C GLU A 246 -29.35 -4.52 -46.97
N THR A 247 -29.71 -3.36 -47.45
CA THR A 247 -30.55 -3.17 -48.65
C THR A 247 -29.66 -3.14 -49.89
N SER A 248 -29.60 -4.25 -50.61
CA SER A 248 -29.01 -4.29 -51.95
C SER A 248 -29.99 -3.70 -52.97
N THR A 249 -29.68 -2.58 -53.55
CA THR A 249 -30.42 -2.02 -54.69
C THR A 249 -29.72 -2.46 -55.98
N THR A 250 -30.36 -3.39 -56.71
CA THR A 250 -29.95 -3.77 -58.05
C THR A 250 -30.67 -2.86 -59.04
N THR A 251 -29.94 -2.01 -59.75
CA THR A 251 -30.46 -1.23 -60.90
C THR A 251 -30.21 -2.02 -62.15
N ALA A 252 -31.28 -2.54 -62.79
CA ALA A 252 -31.22 -3.08 -64.14
C ALA A 252 -31.47 -1.93 -65.11
N GLY A 253 -30.54 -1.79 -66.06
CA GLY A 253 -30.71 -0.88 -67.17
C GLY A 253 -31.63 -1.46 -68.27
N GLY A 254 -32.31 -0.59 -68.95
CA GLY A 254 -33.00 -0.72 -70.21
C GLY A 254 -32.79 0.57 -71.00
#